data_7761d7eb501e61fef79143eb6ed37198
#
_entry.id   7761d7eb501e61fef79143eb6ed37198
#
_cell.length_a   1.000
_cell.length_b   1.000
_cell.length_c   1.000
_cell.angle_alpha   90.00
_cell.angle_beta   90.00
_cell.angle_gamma   90.00
#
_symmetry.space_group_name_H-M   'P 1'
#
loop_
_entity.id
_entity.type
_entity.pdbx_description
1 polymer ?
#
loop_
_entity_poly.entity_id
_entity_poly.type
_entity_poly.pdbx_seq_one_letter_code
_entity_poly.pdbx_strand_id
1 'polypeptide(L)'
;MKDIYISGFADEISSSFDEQLKTVRELGMQYISLRSADKKGIADFTVEEVKTDLLPRLQAAGVGVSSSGSPIGKVKIDDEEGFEKQCAQLETLCEIAKLLDCKYIRMFSFFMPEGKDPADYRDAVIEKLRKFIAIAEKHDVILMHENEKDIYGDVLSRCVDLMQTLNSAHFKSAFDFANFVQCGEDTAKCWDALRPYIVYIHIKDAVSTDKENVLCGTGEGKIPELLHKAIVEEGYTGFLTLEPHLVLFDSLQSLETTDAKNIIRENKYKNGAEGYAAQYHALCDILAKF
;
A
#
# COMPACT_ATOMS: atom_id res chain seq x y z
N MET A 1 12.34 10.70 16.23
CA MET A 1 12.59 9.24 16.02
C MET A 1 13.58 9.11 14.87
N LYS A 2 14.66 8.40 15.09
CA LYS A 2 15.69 8.22 14.07
C LYS A 2 15.21 7.15 13.08
N ASP A 3 15.33 7.43 11.78
CA ASP A 3 15.03 6.52 10.66
C ASP A 3 13.55 6.07 10.52
N ILE A 4 12.61 6.90 11.00
CA ILE A 4 11.17 6.79 10.69
C ILE A 4 10.78 7.93 9.77
N TYR A 5 10.17 7.60 8.64
CA TYR A 5 9.76 8.54 7.60
C TYR A 5 8.26 8.44 7.36
N ILE A 6 7.58 9.60 7.32
CA ILE A 6 6.17 9.64 6.92
C ILE A 6 6.12 9.78 5.39
N SER A 7 5.35 8.92 4.78
CA SER A 7 5.00 8.91 3.37
C SER A 7 3.48 8.84 3.20
N GLY A 8 2.97 8.76 1.99
CA GLY A 8 1.54 8.50 1.77
C GLY A 8 1.15 8.45 0.31
N PHE A 9 -0.04 7.90 0.07
CA PHE A 9 -0.66 7.88 -1.24
C PHE A 9 -1.24 9.27 -1.56
N ALA A 10 -0.45 10.10 -2.20
CA ALA A 10 -0.77 11.51 -2.41
C ALA A 10 -1.91 11.75 -3.43
N ASP A 11 -2.27 10.74 -4.23
CA ASP A 11 -3.42 10.79 -5.12
C ASP A 11 -4.78 10.89 -4.39
N GLU A 12 -4.81 10.62 -3.08
CA GLU A 12 -5.96 10.91 -2.23
C GLU A 12 -6.14 12.41 -1.93
N ILE A 13 -5.10 13.20 -2.13
CA ILE A 13 -5.15 14.68 -2.03
C ILE A 13 -5.88 15.27 -3.24
N SER A 14 -5.41 14.90 -4.44
CA SER A 14 -5.86 15.40 -5.73
C SER A 14 -5.40 14.49 -6.86
N SER A 15 -6.14 14.46 -7.98
CA SER A 15 -5.67 13.82 -9.21
C SER A 15 -4.54 14.60 -9.90
N SER A 16 -4.34 15.89 -9.60
CA SER A 16 -3.22 16.69 -10.11
C SER A 16 -1.94 16.39 -9.34
N PHE A 17 -0.89 15.97 -10.05
CA PHE A 17 0.38 15.65 -9.42
C PHE A 17 1.06 16.87 -8.79
N ASP A 18 0.93 18.05 -9.37
CA ASP A 18 1.46 19.29 -8.78
C ASP A 18 0.79 19.64 -7.45
N GLU A 19 -0.54 19.46 -7.36
CA GLU A 19 -1.29 19.63 -6.12
C GLU A 19 -0.89 18.61 -5.05
N GLN A 20 -0.65 17.35 -5.45
CA GLN A 20 -0.12 16.30 -4.57
C GLN A 20 1.20 16.75 -3.95
N LEU A 21 2.18 17.11 -4.79
CA LEU A 21 3.51 17.52 -4.36
C LEU A 21 3.49 18.78 -3.49
N LYS A 22 2.67 19.78 -3.87
CA LYS A 22 2.47 21.01 -3.10
C LYS A 22 1.98 20.71 -1.69
N THR A 23 0.89 19.94 -1.56
CA THR A 23 0.30 19.62 -0.24
C THR A 23 1.24 18.79 0.63
N VAL A 24 1.92 17.80 0.06
CA VAL A 24 2.93 16.98 0.74
C VAL A 24 4.04 17.87 1.32
N ARG A 25 4.51 18.86 0.53
CA ARG A 25 5.52 19.83 0.97
C ARG A 25 5.02 20.76 2.07
N GLU A 26 3.81 21.27 1.94
CA GLU A 26 3.18 22.14 2.95
C GLU A 26 3.01 21.42 4.30
N LEU A 27 2.78 20.11 4.29
CA LEU A 27 2.75 19.27 5.48
C LEU A 27 4.15 18.93 6.03
N GLY A 28 5.24 19.32 5.33
CA GLY A 28 6.61 18.99 5.73
C GLY A 28 7.04 17.55 5.43
N MET A 29 6.27 16.81 4.66
CA MET A 29 6.63 15.46 4.23
C MET A 29 7.70 15.50 3.13
N GLN A 30 8.54 14.47 3.12
CA GLN A 30 9.66 14.32 2.17
C GLN A 30 9.46 13.18 1.19
N TYR A 31 8.45 12.32 1.39
CA TYR A 31 8.23 11.13 0.59
C TYR A 31 6.75 10.95 0.25
N ILE A 32 6.51 10.35 -0.92
CA ILE A 32 5.20 9.82 -1.31
C ILE A 32 5.31 8.33 -1.68
N SER A 33 4.23 7.58 -1.53
CA SER A 33 4.02 6.32 -2.22
C SER A 33 3.32 6.64 -3.55
N LEU A 34 4.01 6.46 -4.67
CA LEU A 34 3.52 6.87 -5.97
C LEU A 34 2.55 5.82 -6.53
N ARG A 35 1.24 6.08 -6.41
CA ARG A 35 0.16 5.22 -6.91
C ARG A 35 -0.40 5.76 -8.23
N SER A 36 -0.70 7.04 -8.30
CA SER A 36 -1.09 7.70 -9.55
C SER A 36 -0.63 9.16 -9.58
N ALA A 37 -0.41 9.67 -10.80
CA ALA A 37 -0.10 11.07 -11.10
C ALA A 37 -0.91 11.50 -12.33
N ASP A 38 -1.54 12.67 -12.27
CA ASP A 38 -2.32 13.24 -13.36
C ASP A 38 -3.35 12.24 -13.96
N LYS A 39 -4.06 11.49 -13.07
CA LYS A 39 -5.07 10.46 -13.38
C LYS A 39 -4.52 9.18 -14.02
N LYS A 40 -3.20 9.02 -14.11
CA LYS A 40 -2.56 7.82 -14.67
C LYS A 40 -1.94 7.00 -13.55
N GLY A 41 -2.27 5.71 -13.48
CA GLY A 41 -1.68 4.77 -12.52
C GLY A 41 -0.20 4.51 -12.81
N ILE A 42 0.60 4.31 -11.77
CA ILE A 42 2.05 4.12 -11.93
C ILE A 42 2.42 2.92 -12.82
N ALA A 43 1.61 1.87 -12.82
CA ALA A 43 1.81 0.68 -13.65
C ALA A 43 1.54 0.90 -15.15
N ASP A 44 0.97 2.04 -15.51
CA ASP A 44 0.66 2.40 -16.90
C ASP A 44 1.67 3.40 -17.49
N PHE A 45 2.58 3.93 -16.66
CA PHE A 45 3.66 4.78 -17.13
C PHE A 45 4.76 3.99 -17.82
N THR A 46 5.33 4.58 -18.87
CA THR A 46 6.59 4.15 -19.43
C THR A 46 7.77 4.74 -18.64
N VAL A 47 8.93 4.10 -18.71
CA VAL A 47 10.17 4.62 -18.11
C VAL A 47 10.50 6.03 -18.63
N GLU A 48 10.28 6.28 -19.92
CA GLU A 48 10.58 7.59 -20.53
C GLU A 48 9.64 8.69 -20.05
N GLU A 49 8.35 8.42 -19.88
CA GLU A 49 7.40 9.36 -19.28
C GLU A 49 7.80 9.72 -17.84
N VAL A 50 8.16 8.72 -17.02
CA VAL A 50 8.62 8.99 -15.65
C VAL A 50 9.89 9.82 -15.65
N LYS A 51 10.85 9.51 -16.52
CA LYS A 51 12.14 10.19 -16.62
C LYS A 51 12.01 11.64 -17.09
N THR A 52 11.11 11.92 -18.04
CA THR A 52 11.00 13.24 -18.68
C THR A 52 9.96 14.15 -18.02
N ASP A 53 9.00 13.60 -17.26
CA ASP A 53 7.96 14.38 -16.59
C ASP A 53 7.97 14.21 -15.06
N LEU A 54 7.68 13.00 -14.52
CA LEU A 54 7.47 12.85 -13.08
C LEU A 54 8.74 13.11 -12.27
N LEU A 55 9.89 12.56 -12.69
CA LEU A 55 11.15 12.70 -11.98
C LEU A 55 11.60 14.17 -11.86
N PRO A 56 11.59 15.01 -12.92
CA PRO A 56 11.89 16.43 -12.78
C PRO A 56 10.98 17.17 -11.82
N ARG A 57 9.68 16.85 -11.80
CA ARG A 57 8.71 17.47 -10.87
C ARG A 57 8.95 17.04 -9.41
N LEU A 58 9.26 15.77 -9.17
CA LEU A 58 9.67 15.25 -7.85
C LEU A 58 10.94 15.97 -7.36
N GLN A 59 11.96 16.08 -8.23
CA GLN A 59 13.22 16.75 -7.91
C GLN A 59 13.02 18.24 -7.60
N ALA A 60 12.24 18.95 -8.42
CA ALA A 60 11.90 20.35 -8.19
C ALA A 60 11.13 20.57 -6.87
N ALA A 61 10.27 19.64 -6.50
CA ALA A 61 9.58 19.65 -5.22
C ALA A 61 10.46 19.19 -4.05
N GLY A 62 11.59 18.54 -4.27
CA GLY A 62 12.41 17.91 -3.23
C GLY A 62 11.67 16.79 -2.49
N VAL A 63 10.86 16.00 -3.23
CA VAL A 63 10.07 14.88 -2.73
C VAL A 63 10.61 13.57 -3.33
N GLY A 64 10.93 12.61 -2.47
CA GLY A 64 11.33 11.26 -2.85
C GLY A 64 10.14 10.30 -2.97
N VAL A 65 10.39 9.13 -3.53
CA VAL A 65 9.40 8.04 -3.64
C VAL A 65 9.76 6.93 -2.68
N SER A 66 8.88 6.65 -1.73
CA SER A 66 9.05 5.58 -0.73
C SER A 66 8.70 4.20 -1.28
N SER A 67 7.71 4.15 -2.17
CA SER A 67 7.26 2.92 -2.83
C SER A 67 6.48 3.23 -4.11
N SER A 68 6.46 2.28 -5.05
CA SER A 68 5.47 2.26 -6.13
C SER A 68 4.19 1.60 -5.62
N GLY A 69 3.10 2.35 -5.52
CA GLY A 69 1.78 1.87 -5.09
C GLY A 69 1.06 1.11 -6.20
N SER A 70 1.67 0.07 -6.73
CA SER A 70 1.20 -0.65 -7.91
C SER A 70 -0.02 -1.53 -7.64
N PRO A 71 -0.83 -1.85 -8.68
CA PRO A 71 -1.92 -2.83 -8.61
C PRO A 71 -1.48 -4.25 -8.99
N ILE A 72 -0.19 -4.56 -9.04
CA ILE A 72 0.31 -5.89 -9.39
C ILE A 72 -0.31 -6.94 -8.47
N GLY A 73 -0.88 -8.00 -9.04
CA GLY A 73 -1.63 -9.01 -8.32
C GLY A 73 -3.13 -8.70 -8.13
N LYS A 74 -3.62 -7.48 -8.42
CA LYS A 74 -5.06 -7.17 -8.50
C LYS A 74 -5.65 -7.61 -9.86
N VAL A 75 -5.58 -8.89 -10.13
CA VAL A 75 -6.16 -9.58 -11.28
C VAL A 75 -6.75 -10.90 -10.79
N LYS A 76 -7.75 -11.45 -11.47
CA LYS A 76 -8.33 -12.74 -11.09
C LYS A 76 -7.30 -13.86 -11.22
N ILE A 77 -7.34 -14.83 -10.30
CA ILE A 77 -6.37 -15.94 -10.28
C ILE A 77 -6.42 -16.78 -11.56
N ASP A 78 -7.57 -16.86 -12.23
CA ASP A 78 -7.83 -17.62 -13.45
C ASP A 78 -7.69 -16.77 -14.75
N ASP A 79 -7.33 -15.49 -14.65
CA ASP A 79 -7.06 -14.62 -15.79
C ASP A 79 -5.58 -14.69 -16.19
N GLU A 80 -5.24 -15.60 -17.10
CA GLU A 80 -3.86 -15.79 -17.58
C GLU A 80 -3.38 -14.60 -18.42
N GLU A 81 -4.23 -13.99 -19.24
CA GLU A 81 -3.87 -12.84 -20.07
C GLU A 81 -3.55 -11.63 -19.18
N GLY A 82 -4.41 -11.36 -18.20
CA GLY A 82 -4.18 -10.31 -17.20
C GLY A 82 -2.90 -10.54 -16.39
N PHE A 83 -2.61 -11.79 -16.04
CA PHE A 83 -1.38 -12.15 -15.33
C PHE A 83 -0.12 -11.88 -16.18
N GLU A 84 -0.07 -12.33 -17.43
CA GLU A 84 1.07 -12.08 -18.33
C GLU A 84 1.27 -10.58 -18.59
N LYS A 85 0.17 -9.81 -18.75
CA LYS A 85 0.25 -8.34 -18.81
C LYS A 85 0.88 -7.77 -17.56
N GLN A 86 0.51 -8.24 -16.37
CA GLN A 86 1.09 -7.76 -15.11
C GLN A 86 2.57 -8.16 -14.94
N CYS A 87 3.00 -9.30 -15.49
CA CYS A 87 4.44 -9.63 -15.55
C CYS A 87 5.21 -8.57 -16.35
N ALA A 88 4.71 -8.18 -17.51
CA ALA A 88 5.34 -7.13 -18.33
C ALA A 88 5.30 -5.75 -17.65
N GLN A 89 4.18 -5.40 -16.99
CA GLN A 89 4.08 -4.17 -16.19
C GLN A 89 5.07 -4.17 -15.03
N LEU A 90 5.28 -5.30 -14.36
CA LEU A 90 6.23 -5.42 -13.26
C LEU A 90 7.69 -5.23 -13.72
N GLU A 91 8.09 -5.76 -14.88
CA GLU A 91 9.42 -5.48 -15.47
C GLU A 91 9.61 -3.96 -15.64
N THR A 92 8.63 -3.26 -16.22
CA THR A 92 8.67 -1.80 -16.38
C THR A 92 8.71 -1.06 -15.03
N LEU A 93 7.89 -1.49 -14.06
CA LEU A 93 7.87 -0.91 -12.71
C LEU A 93 9.21 -1.07 -11.98
N CYS A 94 9.92 -2.18 -12.18
CA CYS A 94 11.25 -2.38 -11.62
C CYS A 94 12.28 -1.37 -12.20
N GLU A 95 12.19 -1.07 -13.49
CA GLU A 95 13.04 -0.04 -14.12
C GLU A 95 12.67 1.36 -13.60
N ILE A 96 11.38 1.66 -13.46
CA ILE A 96 10.87 2.91 -12.86
C ILE A 96 11.35 3.04 -11.41
N ALA A 97 11.28 1.98 -10.63
CA ALA A 97 11.72 1.97 -9.24
C ALA A 97 13.20 2.35 -9.11
N LYS A 98 14.06 1.80 -9.97
CA LYS A 98 15.49 2.17 -10.05
C LYS A 98 15.68 3.64 -10.42
N LEU A 99 14.92 4.14 -11.38
CA LEU A 99 14.98 5.54 -11.82
C LEU A 99 14.61 6.51 -10.71
N LEU A 100 13.64 6.12 -9.85
CA LEU A 100 13.13 6.90 -8.73
C LEU A 100 13.90 6.69 -7.41
N ASP A 101 14.98 5.90 -7.42
CA ASP A 101 15.70 5.46 -6.22
C ASP A 101 14.77 4.84 -5.17
N CYS A 102 13.81 4.05 -5.62
CA CYS A 102 12.78 3.41 -4.83
C CYS A 102 12.99 1.90 -4.79
N LYS A 103 13.05 1.33 -3.60
CA LYS A 103 13.32 -0.10 -3.41
C LYS A 103 12.05 -0.96 -3.37
N TYR A 104 10.90 -0.36 -3.09
CA TYR A 104 9.67 -1.08 -2.74
C TYR A 104 8.61 -0.95 -3.83
N ILE A 105 8.01 -2.09 -4.21
CA ILE A 105 6.84 -2.15 -5.10
C ILE A 105 5.72 -2.88 -4.36
N ARG A 106 4.59 -2.20 -4.11
CA ARG A 106 3.41 -2.83 -3.53
C ARG A 106 2.79 -3.82 -4.51
N MET A 107 2.30 -4.96 -3.99
CA MET A 107 1.60 -5.96 -4.79
C MET A 107 0.58 -6.74 -3.95
N PHE A 108 -0.22 -7.58 -4.62
CA PHE A 108 -1.32 -8.36 -4.06
C PHE A 108 -1.26 -9.82 -4.50
N SER A 109 -2.14 -10.68 -3.95
CA SER A 109 -2.12 -12.13 -4.18
C SER A 109 -3.36 -12.65 -4.91
N PHE A 110 -3.80 -11.92 -5.92
CA PHE A 110 -4.89 -12.25 -6.85
C PHE A 110 -6.29 -12.29 -6.24
N PHE A 111 -7.28 -11.80 -6.97
CA PHE A 111 -8.69 -11.95 -6.59
C PHE A 111 -9.13 -13.39 -6.70
N MET A 112 -9.78 -13.87 -5.63
CA MET A 112 -10.35 -15.21 -5.59
C MET A 112 -11.72 -15.25 -6.28
N PRO A 113 -12.09 -16.36 -6.94
CA PRO A 113 -13.42 -16.52 -7.52
C PRO A 113 -14.48 -16.52 -6.43
N GLU A 114 -15.56 -15.78 -6.67
CA GLU A 114 -16.66 -15.64 -5.71
C GLU A 114 -17.26 -17.00 -5.31
N GLY A 115 -17.46 -17.20 -4.02
CA GLY A 115 -18.07 -18.43 -3.46
C GLY A 115 -17.19 -19.68 -3.53
N LYS A 116 -15.91 -19.53 -3.87
CA LYS A 116 -14.93 -20.63 -3.86
C LYS A 116 -14.06 -20.57 -2.61
N ASP A 117 -13.57 -21.73 -2.17
CA ASP A 117 -12.59 -21.77 -1.09
C ASP A 117 -11.22 -21.31 -1.62
N PRO A 118 -10.63 -20.25 -1.05
CA PRO A 118 -9.29 -19.82 -1.43
C PRO A 118 -8.22 -20.90 -1.32
N ALA A 119 -8.39 -21.89 -0.45
CA ALA A 119 -7.45 -23.00 -0.28
C ALA A 119 -7.28 -23.82 -1.56
N ASP A 120 -8.32 -23.93 -2.40
CA ASP A 120 -8.27 -24.67 -3.67
C ASP A 120 -7.34 -23.99 -4.71
N TYR A 121 -7.05 -22.71 -4.52
CA TYR A 121 -6.23 -21.90 -5.43
C TYR A 121 -4.80 -21.65 -4.92
N ARG A 122 -4.49 -22.12 -3.70
CA ARG A 122 -3.20 -21.88 -3.04
C ARG A 122 -1.99 -22.13 -3.94
N ASP A 123 -1.94 -23.30 -4.57
CA ASP A 123 -0.77 -23.69 -5.37
C ASP A 123 -0.64 -22.83 -6.64
N ALA A 124 -1.75 -22.44 -7.27
CA ALA A 124 -1.74 -21.52 -8.40
C ALA A 124 -1.26 -20.11 -7.97
N VAL A 125 -1.69 -19.61 -6.80
CA VAL A 125 -1.22 -18.35 -6.22
C VAL A 125 0.29 -18.40 -6.00
N ILE A 126 0.79 -19.44 -5.34
CA ILE A 126 2.22 -19.59 -5.05
C ILE A 126 3.04 -19.66 -6.34
N GLU A 127 2.59 -20.40 -7.37
CA GLU A 127 3.27 -20.49 -8.67
C GLU A 127 3.37 -19.12 -9.34
N LYS A 128 2.27 -18.36 -9.41
CA LYS A 128 2.24 -17.05 -10.03
C LYS A 128 3.09 -16.03 -9.25
N LEU A 129 3.03 -16.05 -7.91
CA LEU A 129 3.86 -15.18 -7.07
C LEU A 129 5.35 -15.49 -7.23
N ARG A 130 5.76 -16.74 -7.42
CA ARG A 130 7.16 -17.08 -7.73
C ARG A 130 7.65 -16.43 -9.02
N LYS A 131 6.79 -16.30 -10.05
CA LYS A 131 7.15 -15.59 -11.29
C LYS A 131 7.37 -14.09 -11.02
N PHE A 132 6.51 -13.44 -10.25
CA PHE A 132 6.71 -12.04 -9.84
C PHE A 132 7.99 -11.86 -9.02
N ILE A 133 8.26 -12.76 -8.07
CA ILE A 133 9.48 -12.72 -7.25
C ILE A 133 10.74 -12.86 -8.12
N ALA A 134 10.74 -13.76 -9.11
CA ALA A 134 11.87 -13.92 -10.02
C ALA A 134 12.17 -12.63 -10.83
N ILE A 135 11.12 -11.88 -11.22
CA ILE A 135 11.29 -10.56 -11.85
C ILE A 135 11.91 -9.57 -10.84
N ALA A 136 11.41 -9.52 -9.62
CA ALA A 136 11.92 -8.63 -8.58
C ALA A 136 13.39 -8.91 -8.23
N GLU A 137 13.76 -10.18 -8.12
CA GLU A 137 15.13 -10.64 -7.86
C GLU A 137 16.09 -10.17 -8.94
N LYS A 138 15.72 -10.31 -10.22
CA LYS A 138 16.52 -9.84 -11.37
C LYS A 138 16.83 -8.33 -11.28
N HIS A 139 15.93 -7.54 -10.71
CA HIS A 139 16.05 -6.09 -10.64
C HIS A 139 16.49 -5.56 -9.26
N ASP A 140 16.69 -6.43 -8.28
CA ASP A 140 17.03 -6.10 -6.88
C ASP A 140 16.01 -5.15 -6.22
N VAL A 141 14.73 -5.38 -6.44
CA VAL A 141 13.61 -4.69 -5.77
C VAL A 141 12.90 -5.62 -4.80
N ILE A 142 12.14 -5.06 -3.88
CA ILE A 142 11.34 -5.80 -2.90
C ILE A 142 9.86 -5.63 -3.24
N LEU A 143 9.18 -6.73 -3.53
CA LEU A 143 7.73 -6.78 -3.61
C LEU A 143 7.16 -6.79 -2.19
N MET A 144 6.27 -5.86 -1.91
CA MET A 144 5.57 -5.79 -0.63
C MET A 144 4.14 -6.27 -0.83
N HIS A 145 3.83 -7.46 -0.34
CA HIS A 145 2.46 -7.96 -0.31
C HIS A 145 1.66 -7.20 0.74
N GLU A 146 0.63 -6.51 0.30
CA GLU A 146 -0.36 -5.89 1.17
C GLU A 146 -1.51 -6.87 1.43
N ASN A 147 -1.88 -7.05 2.70
CA ASN A 147 -3.12 -7.74 3.07
C ASN A 147 -4.32 -6.90 2.62
N GLU A 148 -5.21 -7.49 1.84
CA GLU A 148 -6.36 -6.81 1.24
C GLU A 148 -7.54 -7.78 1.14
N LYS A 149 -8.78 -7.29 1.22
CA LYS A 149 -9.98 -8.11 1.05
C LYS A 149 -10.06 -8.73 -0.35
N ASP A 150 -10.76 -9.85 -0.44
CA ASP A 150 -11.11 -10.56 -1.69
C ASP A 150 -9.91 -11.17 -2.46
N ILE A 151 -8.68 -11.01 -1.97
CA ILE A 151 -7.50 -11.69 -2.50
C ILE A 151 -7.14 -12.92 -1.67
N TYR A 152 -6.20 -13.76 -2.13
CA TYR A 152 -5.76 -14.91 -1.34
C TYR A 152 -5.25 -14.51 0.04
N GLY A 153 -4.38 -13.52 0.13
CA GLY A 153 -3.77 -13.03 1.36
C GLY A 153 -4.59 -11.95 2.08
N ASP A 154 -5.87 -12.20 2.35
CA ASP A 154 -6.78 -11.28 3.04
C ASP A 154 -6.84 -11.50 4.57
N VAL A 155 -6.63 -12.74 5.03
CA VAL A 155 -6.62 -13.10 6.46
C VAL A 155 -5.24 -13.52 6.94
N LEU A 156 -5.03 -13.45 8.25
CA LEU A 156 -3.74 -13.73 8.88
C LEU A 156 -3.12 -15.06 8.45
N SER A 157 -3.90 -16.14 8.49
CA SER A 157 -3.40 -17.47 8.19
C SER A 157 -2.82 -17.59 6.78
N ARG A 158 -3.47 -16.96 5.79
CA ARG A 158 -3.03 -16.96 4.40
C ARG A 158 -1.87 -15.99 4.16
N CYS A 159 -1.84 -14.83 4.83
CA CYS A 159 -0.67 -13.95 4.81
C CYS A 159 0.58 -14.66 5.35
N VAL A 160 0.47 -15.37 6.46
CA VAL A 160 1.58 -16.14 7.04
C VAL A 160 2.02 -17.28 6.12
N ASP A 161 1.06 -18.01 5.52
CA ASP A 161 1.35 -19.06 4.53
C ASP A 161 2.17 -18.52 3.34
N LEU A 162 1.80 -17.37 2.78
CA LEU A 162 2.54 -16.73 1.69
C LEU A 162 3.98 -16.41 2.13
N MET A 163 4.16 -15.76 3.28
CA MET A 163 5.49 -15.36 3.76
C MET A 163 6.39 -16.57 4.05
N GLN A 164 5.86 -17.62 4.67
CA GLN A 164 6.61 -18.82 5.01
C GLN A 164 6.93 -19.68 3.79
N THR A 165 5.97 -19.83 2.85
CA THR A 165 6.14 -20.68 1.67
C THR A 165 7.07 -20.06 0.64
N LEU A 166 6.98 -18.75 0.41
CA LEU A 166 7.80 -18.06 -0.58
C LEU A 166 9.18 -17.70 -0.03
N ASN A 167 9.28 -17.32 1.24
CA ASN A 167 10.50 -17.08 2.03
C ASN A 167 11.64 -16.40 1.24
N SER A 168 11.34 -15.31 0.51
CA SER A 168 12.31 -14.59 -0.30
C SER A 168 12.73 -13.27 0.36
N ALA A 169 13.97 -12.84 0.12
CA ALA A 169 14.44 -11.50 0.46
C ALA A 169 13.70 -10.41 -0.35
N HIS A 170 13.20 -10.77 -1.54
CA HIS A 170 12.49 -9.89 -2.47
C HIS A 170 10.96 -9.97 -2.37
N PHE A 171 10.44 -10.67 -1.34
CA PHE A 171 9.01 -10.75 -1.04
C PHE A 171 8.79 -10.56 0.45
N LYS A 172 8.15 -9.45 0.82
CA LYS A 172 7.95 -9.02 2.20
C LYS A 172 6.51 -8.55 2.40
N SER A 173 6.16 -8.19 3.63
CA SER A 173 4.83 -7.71 3.99
C SER A 173 4.79 -6.19 4.10
N ALA A 174 3.78 -5.58 3.48
CA ALA A 174 3.26 -4.27 3.85
C ALA A 174 2.08 -4.51 4.80
N PHE A 175 2.14 -3.98 6.00
CA PHE A 175 1.11 -4.19 7.02
C PHE A 175 0.07 -3.08 6.96
N ASP A 176 -1.19 -3.44 6.66
CA ASP A 176 -2.33 -2.53 6.70
C ASP A 176 -3.27 -2.90 7.84
N PHE A 177 -3.49 -1.97 8.77
CA PHE A 177 -4.33 -2.20 9.95
C PHE A 177 -5.81 -2.30 9.59
N ALA A 178 -6.31 -1.36 8.76
CA ALA A 178 -7.72 -1.30 8.43
C ALA A 178 -8.19 -2.52 7.65
N ASN A 179 -7.38 -3.00 6.71
CA ASN A 179 -7.72 -4.17 5.92
C ASN A 179 -7.88 -5.42 6.80
N PHE A 180 -7.02 -5.59 7.82
CA PHE A 180 -7.21 -6.67 8.80
C PHE A 180 -8.48 -6.49 9.65
N VAL A 181 -8.76 -5.27 10.14
CA VAL A 181 -10.01 -4.99 10.87
C VAL A 181 -11.24 -5.32 10.01
N GLN A 182 -11.22 -4.91 8.75
CA GLN A 182 -12.32 -5.14 7.80
C GLN A 182 -12.52 -6.62 7.45
N CYS A 183 -11.45 -7.42 7.54
CA CYS A 183 -11.50 -8.89 7.41
C CYS A 183 -11.80 -9.61 8.73
N GLY A 184 -12.02 -8.89 9.83
CA GLY A 184 -12.38 -9.46 11.14
C GLY A 184 -11.20 -10.02 11.93
N GLU A 185 -9.98 -9.64 11.59
CA GLU A 185 -8.76 -10.09 12.25
C GLU A 185 -8.36 -9.20 13.44
N ASP A 186 -7.69 -9.79 14.43
CA ASP A 186 -7.06 -9.05 15.52
C ASP A 186 -5.69 -8.53 15.06
N THR A 187 -5.57 -7.23 14.88
CA THR A 187 -4.35 -6.58 14.37
C THR A 187 -3.11 -6.85 15.23
N ALA A 188 -3.27 -7.03 16.56
CA ALA A 188 -2.16 -7.36 17.44
C ALA A 188 -1.62 -8.78 17.16
N LYS A 189 -2.52 -9.76 16.95
CA LYS A 189 -2.11 -11.12 16.55
C LYS A 189 -1.49 -11.12 15.15
N CYS A 190 -2.04 -10.32 14.24
CA CYS A 190 -1.48 -10.17 12.90
C CYS A 190 -0.07 -9.59 12.95
N TRP A 191 0.14 -8.55 13.75
CA TRP A 191 1.45 -7.95 13.96
C TRP A 191 2.46 -8.98 14.47
N ASP A 192 2.14 -9.68 15.55
CA ASP A 192 3.05 -10.64 16.19
C ASP A 192 3.48 -11.76 15.23
N ALA A 193 2.56 -12.27 14.43
CA ALA A 193 2.85 -13.35 13.49
C ALA A 193 3.61 -12.87 12.23
N LEU A 194 3.32 -11.67 11.73
CA LEU A 194 3.92 -11.15 10.51
C LEU A 194 5.17 -10.30 10.76
N ARG A 195 5.47 -9.92 12.01
CA ARG A 195 6.58 -9.02 12.37
C ARG A 195 7.92 -9.34 11.67
N PRO A 196 8.35 -10.60 11.53
CA PRO A 196 9.62 -10.94 10.86
C PRO A 196 9.65 -10.58 9.36
N TYR A 197 8.49 -10.35 8.76
CA TYR A 197 8.33 -10.12 7.33
C TYR A 197 7.96 -8.68 7.00
N ILE A 198 7.49 -7.88 7.99
CA ILE A 198 7.04 -6.52 7.80
C ILE A 198 8.23 -5.60 7.49
N VAL A 199 8.20 -4.94 6.35
CA VAL A 199 9.18 -3.93 5.92
C VAL A 199 8.55 -2.57 5.67
N TYR A 200 7.21 -2.48 5.70
CA TYR A 200 6.45 -1.30 5.34
C TYR A 200 5.11 -1.28 6.08
N ILE A 201 4.62 -0.10 6.44
CA ILE A 201 3.38 0.04 7.21
C ILE A 201 2.47 1.06 6.52
N HIS A 202 1.23 0.65 6.23
CA HIS A 202 0.16 1.55 5.81
C HIS A 202 -0.61 2.07 7.02
N ILE A 203 -0.79 3.37 7.09
CA ILE A 203 -1.53 4.04 8.16
C ILE A 203 -2.94 4.32 7.66
N LYS A 204 -3.79 3.33 7.87
CA LYS A 204 -5.23 3.33 7.59
C LYS A 204 -5.92 2.68 8.76
N ASP A 205 -6.99 3.26 9.26
CA ASP A 205 -7.75 2.74 10.40
C ASP A 205 -9.21 2.52 10.01
N ALA A 206 -9.86 1.57 10.66
CA ALA A 206 -11.25 1.22 10.36
C ALA A 206 -11.99 0.75 11.61
N VAL A 207 -13.32 0.71 11.52
CA VAL A 207 -14.20 0.07 12.48
C VAL A 207 -14.79 -1.21 11.88
N SER A 208 -14.95 -2.26 12.70
CA SER A 208 -15.40 -3.58 12.22
C SER A 208 -16.91 -3.63 11.91
N THR A 209 -17.71 -2.78 12.56
CA THR A 209 -19.18 -2.83 12.51
C THR A 209 -19.75 -2.51 11.14
N ASP A 210 -19.21 -1.51 10.47
CA ASP A 210 -19.66 -1.07 9.14
C ASP A 210 -18.52 -1.07 8.10
N LYS A 211 -17.30 -1.45 8.53
CA LYS A 211 -16.06 -1.52 7.73
C LYS A 211 -15.60 -0.16 7.21
N GLU A 212 -16.11 0.94 7.76
CA GLU A 212 -15.72 2.28 7.36
C GLU A 212 -14.31 2.64 7.83
N ASN A 213 -13.58 3.35 6.96
CA ASN A 213 -12.30 3.94 7.33
C ASN A 213 -12.53 5.18 8.21
N VAL A 214 -11.68 5.32 9.21
CA VAL A 214 -11.72 6.41 10.20
C VAL A 214 -10.33 7.02 10.37
N LEU A 215 -10.29 8.18 11.02
CA LEU A 215 -9.02 8.84 11.34
C LEU A 215 -8.12 7.89 12.16
N CYS A 216 -6.84 7.81 11.83
CA CYS A 216 -5.93 6.88 12.48
C CYS A 216 -5.88 7.09 14.01
N GLY A 217 -5.92 5.99 14.74
CA GLY A 217 -5.99 5.95 16.19
C GLY A 217 -7.39 6.15 16.77
N THR A 218 -8.44 6.27 15.92
CA THR A 218 -9.84 6.34 16.37
C THR A 218 -10.63 5.08 16.03
N GLY A 219 -10.05 4.17 15.26
CA GLY A 219 -10.64 2.89 14.89
C GLY A 219 -10.20 1.73 15.78
N GLU A 220 -10.35 0.53 15.25
CA GLU A 220 -10.06 -0.73 15.94
C GLU A 220 -8.69 -1.32 15.56
N GLY A 221 -7.91 -0.60 14.71
CA GLY A 221 -6.59 -1.05 14.23
C GLY A 221 -5.51 -1.11 15.32
N LYS A 222 -5.76 -0.55 16.53
CA LYS A 222 -4.79 -0.46 17.65
C LYS A 222 -3.51 0.25 17.23
N ILE A 223 -3.62 1.23 16.33
CA ILE A 223 -2.47 1.90 15.70
C ILE A 223 -1.52 2.52 16.73
N PRO A 224 -1.97 3.28 17.76
CA PRO A 224 -1.05 3.86 18.73
C PRO A 224 -0.21 2.83 19.47
N GLU A 225 -0.84 1.75 19.95
CA GLU A 225 -0.19 0.67 20.70
C GLU A 225 0.79 -0.10 19.83
N LEU A 226 0.38 -0.47 18.60
CA LEU A 226 1.20 -1.27 17.71
C LEU A 226 2.34 -0.45 17.10
N LEU A 227 2.18 0.85 16.83
CA LEU A 227 3.29 1.69 16.43
C LEU A 227 4.29 1.92 17.58
N HIS A 228 3.82 2.08 18.83
CA HIS A 228 4.73 2.13 19.97
C HIS A 228 5.53 0.82 20.08
N LYS A 229 4.86 -0.33 20.02
CA LYS A 229 5.53 -1.65 20.03
C LYS A 229 6.53 -1.77 18.89
N ALA A 230 6.12 -1.45 17.65
CA ALA A 230 6.97 -1.54 16.47
C ALA A 230 8.24 -0.69 16.59
N ILE A 231 8.08 0.58 16.93
CA ILE A 231 9.15 1.58 16.85
C ILE A 231 10.02 1.57 18.11
N VAL A 232 9.39 1.56 19.29
CA VAL A 232 10.09 1.74 20.57
C VAL A 232 10.62 0.40 21.10
N GLU A 233 9.80 -0.66 21.05
CA GLU A 233 10.15 -1.94 21.65
C GLU A 233 10.91 -2.86 20.69
N GLU A 234 10.54 -2.85 19.39
CA GLU A 234 11.07 -3.80 18.40
C GLU A 234 12.02 -3.14 17.37
N GLY A 235 12.21 -1.81 17.46
CA GLY A 235 13.19 -1.08 16.64
C GLY A 235 12.86 -1.04 15.15
N TYR A 236 11.57 -1.00 14.78
CA TYR A 236 11.17 -0.78 13.40
C TYR A 236 11.75 0.53 12.86
N THR A 237 12.27 0.50 11.66
CA THR A 237 12.73 1.66 10.89
C THR A 237 12.13 1.60 9.49
N GLY A 238 11.92 2.74 8.85
CA GLY A 238 11.36 2.81 7.51
C GLY A 238 10.15 3.73 7.39
N PHE A 239 9.19 3.33 6.56
CA PHE A 239 8.09 4.19 6.16
C PHE A 239 6.79 3.87 6.91
N LEU A 240 6.11 4.95 7.34
CA LEU A 240 4.72 4.96 7.76
C LEU A 240 3.95 5.69 6.66
N THR A 241 3.16 4.97 5.89
CA THR A 241 2.55 5.49 4.66
C THR A 241 1.07 5.73 4.86
N LEU A 242 0.66 7.00 4.78
CA LEU A 242 -0.73 7.42 4.92
C LEU A 242 -1.57 6.87 3.77
N GLU A 243 -2.69 6.24 4.11
CA GLU A 243 -3.75 5.80 3.20
C GLU A 243 -5.12 6.10 3.82
N PRO A 244 -5.54 7.37 3.89
CA PRO A 244 -6.67 7.80 4.71
C PRO A 244 -8.01 7.19 4.35
N HIS A 245 -8.37 7.13 3.07
CA HIS A 245 -9.70 6.77 2.58
C HIS A 245 -10.85 7.51 3.31
N LEU A 246 -10.63 8.81 3.62
CA LEU A 246 -11.57 9.65 4.35
C LEU A 246 -12.43 10.53 3.44
N VAL A 247 -12.06 10.65 2.17
CA VAL A 247 -12.74 11.42 1.14
C VAL A 247 -12.66 10.65 -0.17
N LEU A 248 -13.72 10.66 -0.99
CA LEU A 248 -13.71 10.06 -2.33
C LEU A 248 -12.63 10.71 -3.20
N PHE A 249 -11.84 9.91 -3.90
CA PHE A 249 -10.79 10.35 -4.81
C PHE A 249 -10.85 9.58 -6.15
N ASP A 250 -10.35 10.21 -7.23
CA ASP A 250 -10.57 9.75 -8.60
C ASP A 250 -10.04 8.32 -8.86
N SER A 251 -8.88 7.96 -8.29
CA SER A 251 -8.27 6.64 -8.52
C SER A 251 -8.90 5.50 -7.71
N LEU A 252 -9.76 5.79 -6.72
CA LEU A 252 -10.34 4.75 -5.85
C LEU A 252 -11.10 3.68 -6.65
N GLN A 253 -11.89 4.09 -7.66
CA GLN A 253 -12.67 3.15 -8.47
C GLN A 253 -11.80 2.14 -9.21
N SER A 254 -10.58 2.51 -9.60
CA SER A 254 -9.64 1.61 -10.28
C SER A 254 -8.95 0.61 -9.36
N LEU A 255 -9.03 0.83 -8.05
CA LEU A 255 -8.42 -0.02 -7.02
C LEU A 255 -9.38 -1.09 -6.50
N GLU A 256 -10.68 -0.93 -6.76
CA GLU A 256 -11.72 -1.73 -6.17
C GLU A 256 -12.50 -2.55 -7.22
N THR A 257 -12.95 -3.75 -6.83
CA THR A 257 -13.83 -4.59 -7.65
C THR A 257 -15.30 -4.16 -7.54
N THR A 258 -15.64 -3.38 -6.51
CA THR A 258 -16.98 -2.85 -6.24
C THR A 258 -17.03 -1.34 -6.46
N ASP A 259 -18.23 -0.74 -6.40
CA ASP A 259 -18.38 0.71 -6.50
C ASP A 259 -17.60 1.40 -5.35
N ALA A 260 -16.78 2.38 -5.69
CA ALA A 260 -15.98 3.18 -4.73
C ALA A 260 -16.82 3.78 -3.60
N LYS A 261 -18.12 4.06 -3.85
CA LYS A 261 -19.08 4.52 -2.84
C LYS A 261 -19.43 3.47 -1.78
N ASN A 262 -19.11 2.20 -2.03
CA ASN A 262 -19.25 1.17 -1.00
C ASN A 262 -18.09 1.17 -0.01
N ILE A 263 -16.97 1.82 -0.39
CA ILE A 263 -15.77 1.95 0.43
C ILE A 263 -15.80 3.25 1.24
N ILE A 264 -16.17 4.36 0.57
CA ILE A 264 -16.35 5.67 1.22
C ILE A 264 -17.78 6.12 0.93
N ARG A 265 -18.67 5.87 1.88
CA ARG A 265 -20.10 6.20 1.75
C ARG A 265 -20.35 7.69 1.86
N GLU A 266 -19.58 8.36 2.72
CA GLU A 266 -19.68 9.79 2.97
C GLU A 266 -18.29 10.38 3.18
N ASN A 267 -18.04 11.55 2.55
CA ASN A 267 -16.82 12.29 2.76
C ASN A 267 -16.78 12.83 4.20
N LYS A 268 -15.73 12.48 4.95
CA LYS A 268 -15.53 12.93 6.33
C LYS A 268 -14.91 14.33 6.41
N TYR A 269 -14.38 14.82 5.29
CA TYR A 269 -13.77 16.14 5.14
C TYR A 269 -14.23 16.78 3.83
N LYS A 270 -14.03 18.07 3.71
CA LYS A 270 -14.49 18.88 2.56
C LYS A 270 -13.83 18.47 1.24
N ASN A 271 -12.56 18.08 1.28
CA ASN A 271 -11.77 17.65 0.13
C ASN A 271 -10.63 16.72 0.56
N GLY A 272 -9.95 16.11 -0.44
CA GLY A 272 -8.86 15.19 -0.21
C GLY A 272 -7.69 15.80 0.60
N ALA A 273 -7.33 17.05 0.31
CA ALA A 273 -6.23 17.71 1.02
C ALA A 273 -6.52 17.89 2.53
N GLU A 274 -7.76 18.27 2.89
CA GLU A 274 -8.16 18.37 4.29
C GLU A 274 -8.15 17.01 5.00
N GLY A 275 -8.70 15.97 4.37
CA GLY A 275 -8.71 14.61 4.93
C GLY A 275 -7.29 14.04 5.10
N TYR A 276 -6.44 14.28 4.10
CA TYR A 276 -5.05 13.85 4.13
C TYR A 276 -4.24 14.58 5.22
N ALA A 277 -4.43 15.90 5.36
CA ALA A 277 -3.80 16.69 6.41
C ALA A 277 -4.26 16.24 7.80
N ALA A 278 -5.54 15.95 7.99
CA ALA A 278 -6.06 15.43 9.25
C ALA A 278 -5.40 14.10 9.63
N GLN A 279 -5.25 13.18 8.67
CA GLN A 279 -4.56 11.91 8.88
C GLN A 279 -3.09 12.10 9.24
N TYR A 280 -2.39 13.01 8.55
CA TYR A 280 -1.00 13.36 8.84
C TYR A 280 -0.83 13.87 10.28
N HIS A 281 -1.66 14.85 10.70
CA HIS A 281 -1.59 15.41 12.05
C HIS A 281 -1.94 14.36 13.12
N ALA A 282 -2.94 13.53 12.90
CA ALA A 282 -3.29 12.45 13.82
C ALA A 282 -2.12 11.46 14.01
N LEU A 283 -1.42 11.08 12.93
CA LEU A 283 -0.22 10.25 13.03
C LEU A 283 0.90 10.98 13.79
N CYS A 284 1.15 12.27 13.51
CA CYS A 284 2.15 13.06 14.24
C CYS A 284 1.83 13.12 15.73
N ASP A 285 0.57 13.31 16.12
CA ASP A 285 0.14 13.34 17.53
C ASP A 285 0.33 11.98 18.24
N ILE A 286 0.16 10.89 17.52
CA ILE A 286 0.47 9.53 18.03
C ILE A 286 1.97 9.40 18.26
N LEU A 287 2.78 9.73 17.25
CA LEU A 287 4.23 9.60 17.29
C LEU A 287 4.88 10.55 18.33
N ALA A 288 4.28 11.70 18.61
CA ALA A 288 4.78 12.64 19.61
C ALA A 288 4.68 12.11 21.06
N LYS A 289 3.97 10.99 21.27
CA LYS A 289 3.83 10.35 22.60
C LYS A 289 4.90 9.27 22.86
N PHE A 290 5.73 8.99 21.91
CA PHE A 290 6.83 8.03 21.96
C PHE A 290 8.15 8.76 22.27
#